data_c18e84835a2f79e2c4a108d11a95acec
#
_entry.id   c18e84835a2f79e2c4a108d11a95acec
#
_cell.length_a   1.000
_cell.length_b   1.000
_cell.length_c   1.000
_cell.angle_alpha   90.00
_cell.angle_beta   90.00
_cell.angle_gamma   90.00
#
_symmetry.space_group_name_H-M   'P 1'
#
loop_
_entity.id
_entity.type
_entity.pdbx_description
1 polymer ?
#
loop_
_entity_poly.entity_id
_entity_poly.type
_entity_poly.pdbx_seq_one_letter_code
_entity_poly.pdbx_strand_id
1 'polypeptide(L)'
;MMMRIGIDNVLISRMKDLNPAFPKTYLSKKEYEVYQKFVSQDRKDDYLASRFAAKEAFVKASGKKDIKYSRIEILDDTTGRPHLYVDGVEVGQVSLTHDFIASAIVLLDD
;
A
#
# COMPACT_ATOMS: atom_id res chain seq x y z
N MET A 1 14.98 -21.67 -4.89
CA MET A 1 14.09 -20.51 -4.86
C MET A 1 13.15 -20.59 -3.67
N MET A 2 13.05 -19.53 -2.91
CA MET A 2 12.17 -19.49 -1.75
C MET A 2 11.13 -18.38 -1.95
N MET A 3 9.87 -18.74 -1.77
CA MET A 3 8.78 -17.76 -1.79
C MET A 3 8.56 -17.23 -0.40
N ARG A 4 8.38 -15.91 -0.29
CA ARG A 4 8.02 -15.24 0.96
C ARG A 4 6.67 -14.60 0.82
N ILE A 5 5.87 -14.70 1.85
CA ILE A 5 4.51 -14.20 1.82
C ILE A 5 4.26 -13.29 3.02
N GLY A 6 3.52 -12.22 2.77
CA GLY A 6 3.06 -11.32 3.83
C GLY A 6 1.60 -10.99 3.62
N ILE A 7 0.87 -10.87 4.72
CA ILE A 7 -0.53 -10.49 4.68
C ILE A 7 -0.79 -9.48 5.80
N ASP A 8 -1.63 -8.50 5.49
CA ASP A 8 -2.03 -7.52 6.48
C ASP A 8 -3.44 -7.04 6.20
N ASN A 9 -4.10 -6.56 7.24
CA ASN A 9 -5.38 -5.89 7.08
C ASN A 9 -5.47 -4.68 8.01
N VAL A 10 -6.32 -3.73 7.66
CA VAL A 10 -6.54 -2.54 8.45
C VAL A 10 -8.00 -2.10 8.30
N LEU A 11 -8.60 -1.69 9.42
CA LEU A 11 -9.93 -1.09 9.37
C LEU A 11 -9.83 0.26 8.68
N ILE A 12 -10.64 0.45 7.63
CA ILE A 12 -10.59 1.69 6.84
C ILE A 12 -10.98 2.89 7.71
N SER A 13 -11.89 2.70 8.66
CA SER A 13 -12.31 3.77 9.58
C SER A 13 -11.15 4.37 10.39
N ARG A 14 -10.06 3.63 10.58
CA ARG A 14 -8.88 4.14 11.30
C ARG A 14 -8.18 5.28 10.55
N MET A 15 -8.40 5.37 9.25
CA MET A 15 -7.78 6.45 8.46
C MET A 15 -8.27 7.84 8.88
N LYS A 16 -9.46 7.93 9.44
CA LYS A 16 -10.05 9.19 9.91
C LYS A 16 -9.35 9.75 11.14
N ASP A 17 -8.65 8.89 11.89
CA ASP A 17 -7.99 9.27 13.14
C ASP A 17 -6.54 9.69 12.94
N LEU A 18 -6.06 9.64 11.70
CA LEU A 18 -4.67 9.98 11.39
C LEU A 18 -4.50 11.50 11.26
N ASN A 19 -3.29 11.96 11.59
CA ASN A 19 -2.90 13.34 11.36
C ASN A 19 -3.10 13.70 9.89
N PRO A 20 -3.70 14.86 9.56
CA PRO A 20 -3.91 15.27 8.16
C PRO A 20 -2.64 15.31 7.31
N ALA A 21 -1.46 15.47 7.92
CA ALA A 21 -0.19 15.45 7.21
C ALA A 21 0.32 14.04 6.91
N PHE A 22 -0.30 13.01 7.51
CA PHE A 22 0.18 11.63 7.37
C PHE A 22 0.21 11.15 5.92
N PRO A 23 -0.83 11.33 5.10
CA PRO A 23 -0.79 10.82 3.73
C PRO A 23 0.40 11.33 2.93
N LYS A 24 0.74 12.61 3.08
CA LYS A 24 1.85 13.21 2.32
C LYS A 24 3.21 12.62 2.69
N THR A 25 3.41 12.28 3.95
CA THR A 25 4.68 11.71 4.41
C THR A 25 4.75 10.21 4.20
N TYR A 26 3.63 9.52 4.32
CA TYR A 26 3.57 8.05 4.24
C TYR A 26 3.58 7.54 2.80
N LEU A 27 2.80 8.19 1.94
CA LEU A 27 2.70 7.82 0.53
C LEU A 27 3.94 8.30 -0.23
N SER A 28 4.28 7.58 -1.30
CA SER A 28 5.27 8.09 -2.23
C SER A 28 4.68 9.29 -2.98
N LYS A 29 5.53 10.03 -3.68
CA LYS A 29 5.08 11.17 -4.46
C LYS A 29 4.01 10.78 -5.47
N LYS A 30 4.20 9.67 -6.19
CA LYS A 30 3.24 9.19 -7.20
C LYS A 30 1.93 8.74 -6.55
N GLU A 31 2.01 8.03 -5.43
CA GLU A 31 0.82 7.60 -4.70
C GLU A 31 0.05 8.81 -4.18
N TYR A 32 0.75 9.81 -3.67
CA TYR A 32 0.11 11.01 -3.15
C TYR A 32 -0.62 11.78 -4.25
N GLU A 33 -0.06 11.83 -5.44
CA GLU A 33 -0.73 12.45 -6.60
C GLU A 33 -2.06 11.75 -6.91
N VAL A 34 -2.08 10.42 -6.87
CA VAL A 34 -3.32 9.64 -7.07
C VAL A 34 -4.30 9.92 -5.93
N TYR A 35 -3.82 9.91 -4.70
CA TYR A 35 -4.63 10.15 -3.51
C TYR A 35 -5.36 11.50 -3.62
N GLN A 36 -4.66 12.53 -4.03
CA GLN A 36 -5.22 13.88 -4.12
C GLN A 36 -6.32 14.01 -5.17
N LYS A 37 -6.33 13.15 -6.18
CA LYS A 37 -7.32 13.20 -7.26
C LYS A 37 -8.70 12.68 -6.85
N PHE A 38 -8.78 11.89 -5.79
CA PHE A 38 -10.08 11.42 -5.32
C PHE A 38 -10.85 12.59 -4.71
N VAL A 39 -12.13 12.70 -5.08
CA VAL A 39 -12.99 13.80 -4.62
C VAL A 39 -13.57 13.49 -3.24
N SER A 40 -14.05 12.27 -3.02
CA SER A 40 -14.68 11.93 -1.75
C SER A 40 -13.63 11.49 -0.74
N GLN A 41 -13.86 11.85 0.53
CA GLN A 41 -12.99 11.42 1.60
C GLN A 41 -13.02 9.90 1.76
N ASP A 42 -14.17 9.28 1.55
CA ASP A 42 -14.29 7.82 1.64
C ASP A 42 -13.38 7.12 0.64
N ARG A 43 -13.30 7.63 -0.60
CA ARG A 43 -12.39 7.08 -1.62
C ARG A 43 -10.93 7.30 -1.26
N LYS A 44 -10.61 8.45 -0.68
CA LYS A 44 -9.26 8.73 -0.18
C LYS A 44 -8.88 7.76 0.94
N ASP A 45 -9.80 7.51 1.86
CA ASP A 45 -9.55 6.59 2.97
C ASP A 45 -9.37 5.15 2.49
N ASP A 46 -10.19 4.70 1.53
CA ASP A 46 -10.04 3.38 0.91
C ASP A 46 -8.66 3.22 0.29
N TYR A 47 -8.24 4.23 -0.48
CA TYR A 47 -6.94 4.21 -1.14
C TYR A 47 -5.80 4.17 -0.13
N LEU A 48 -5.84 5.05 0.87
CA LEU A 48 -4.80 5.13 1.89
C LEU A 48 -4.71 3.82 2.68
N ALA A 49 -5.86 3.28 3.09
CA ALA A 49 -5.89 2.03 3.86
C ALA A 49 -5.35 0.86 3.04
N SER A 50 -5.68 0.78 1.75
CA SER A 50 -5.17 -0.29 0.88
C SER A 50 -3.66 -0.21 0.74
N ARG A 51 -3.11 0.99 0.60
CA ARG A 51 -1.64 1.18 0.51
C ARG A 51 -0.98 0.88 1.84
N PHE A 52 -1.62 1.26 2.94
CA PHE A 52 -1.13 0.93 4.28
C PHE A 52 -1.01 -0.58 4.44
N ALA A 53 -2.08 -1.32 4.14
CA ALA A 53 -2.07 -2.78 4.26
C ALA A 53 -1.01 -3.42 3.36
N ALA A 54 -0.86 -2.93 2.13
CA ALA A 54 0.12 -3.49 1.19
C ALA A 54 1.55 -3.25 1.64
N LYS A 55 1.86 -2.06 2.16
CA LYS A 55 3.22 -1.75 2.64
C LYS A 55 3.58 -2.57 3.88
N GLU A 56 2.62 -2.75 4.79
CA GLU A 56 2.81 -3.61 5.96
C GLU A 56 3.00 -5.08 5.53
N ALA A 57 2.22 -5.55 4.55
CA ALA A 57 2.36 -6.90 4.01
C ALA A 57 3.74 -7.11 3.40
N PHE A 58 4.26 -6.08 2.68
CA PHE A 58 5.62 -6.14 2.14
C PHE A 58 6.66 -6.26 3.24
N VAL A 59 6.54 -5.46 4.30
CA VAL A 59 7.47 -5.53 5.43
C VAL A 59 7.47 -6.92 6.05
N LYS A 60 6.29 -7.51 6.23
CA LYS A 60 6.18 -8.88 6.75
C LYS A 60 6.85 -9.92 5.83
N ALA A 61 6.63 -9.79 4.53
CA ALA A 61 7.19 -10.73 3.56
C ALA A 61 8.70 -10.58 3.44
N SER A 62 9.21 -9.34 3.43
CA SER A 62 10.63 -9.06 3.21
C SER A 62 11.48 -9.10 4.47
N GLY A 63 10.86 -8.87 5.63
CA GLY A 63 11.58 -8.70 6.88
C GLY A 63 12.29 -7.36 7.02
N LYS A 64 12.10 -6.43 6.10
CA LYS A 64 12.78 -5.13 6.10
C LYS A 64 12.01 -4.11 6.94
N LYS A 65 12.17 -4.19 8.25
CA LYS A 65 11.41 -3.35 9.20
C LYS A 65 11.82 -1.88 9.19
N ASP A 66 13.04 -1.58 8.77
CA ASP A 66 13.59 -0.22 8.81
C ASP A 66 13.40 0.56 7.52
N ILE A 67 12.73 -0.03 6.54
CA ILE A 67 12.49 0.65 5.28
C ILE A 67 11.50 1.80 5.45
N LYS A 68 11.81 2.94 4.83
CA LYS A 68 10.91 4.08 4.82
C LYS A 68 9.72 3.76 3.91
N TYR A 69 8.50 3.90 4.44
CA TYR A 69 7.29 3.48 3.71
C TYR A 69 7.08 4.21 2.39
N SER A 70 7.52 5.46 2.29
CA SER A 70 7.40 6.22 1.03
C SER A 70 8.26 5.64 -0.11
N ARG A 71 9.21 4.75 0.19
CA ARG A 71 10.02 4.05 -0.82
C ARG A 71 9.30 2.83 -1.39
N ILE A 72 8.23 2.38 -0.74
CA ILE A 72 7.41 1.25 -1.19
C ILE A 72 6.21 1.86 -1.90
N GLU A 73 6.02 1.53 -3.18
CA GLU A 73 4.93 2.09 -3.96
C GLU A 73 4.03 0.99 -4.49
N ILE A 74 2.73 1.21 -4.36
CA ILE A 74 1.74 0.34 -4.99
C ILE A 74 0.98 1.20 -5.99
N LEU A 75 1.24 0.96 -7.28
CA LEU A 75 0.68 1.73 -8.36
C LEU A 75 -0.16 0.83 -9.26
N ASP A 76 -1.36 1.28 -9.59
CA ASP A 76 -2.26 0.53 -10.45
C ASP A 76 -1.93 0.79 -11.92
N ASP A 77 -1.95 -0.26 -12.73
CA ASP A 77 -1.81 -0.09 -14.18
C ASP A 77 -3.16 0.34 -14.79
N THR A 78 -3.19 0.47 -16.11
CA THR A 78 -4.39 0.95 -16.81
C THR A 78 -5.59 0.02 -16.69
N THR A 79 -5.36 -1.25 -16.31
CA THR A 79 -6.43 -2.23 -16.08
C THR A 79 -6.92 -2.23 -14.63
N GLY A 80 -6.28 -1.44 -13.75
CA GLY A 80 -6.59 -1.41 -12.34
C GLY A 80 -5.82 -2.44 -11.51
N ARG A 81 -4.91 -3.19 -12.12
CA ARG A 81 -4.10 -4.18 -11.41
C ARG A 81 -2.97 -3.47 -10.66
N PRO A 82 -2.80 -3.77 -9.35
CA PRO A 82 -1.72 -3.15 -8.58
C PRO A 82 -0.37 -3.81 -8.85
N HIS A 83 0.67 -2.99 -8.85
CA HIS A 83 2.06 -3.41 -8.97
C HIS A 83 2.85 -2.84 -7.80
N LEU A 84 3.78 -3.63 -7.30
CA LEU A 84 4.60 -3.27 -6.14
C LEU A 84 6.00 -2.88 -6.59
N TYR A 85 6.43 -1.68 -6.18
CA TYR A 85 7.77 -1.16 -6.49
C TYR A 85 8.49 -0.80 -5.20
N VAL A 86 9.80 -1.04 -5.18
CA VAL A 86 10.66 -0.53 -4.12
C VAL A 86 11.78 0.25 -4.79
N ASP A 87 11.90 1.53 -4.44
CA ASP A 87 12.85 2.45 -5.07
C ASP A 87 12.74 2.46 -6.60
N GLY A 88 11.51 2.35 -7.10
CA GLY A 88 11.23 2.40 -8.53
C GLY A 88 11.42 1.08 -9.28
N VAL A 89 11.81 0.00 -8.59
CA VAL A 89 12.00 -1.31 -9.20
C VAL A 89 10.84 -2.23 -8.81
N GLU A 90 10.18 -2.82 -9.79
CA GLU A 90 9.08 -3.74 -9.52
C GLU A 90 9.60 -5.01 -8.85
N VAL A 91 8.97 -5.43 -7.76
CA VAL A 91 9.34 -6.62 -7.00
C VAL A 91 8.08 -7.43 -6.67
N GLY A 92 8.19 -8.74 -6.80
CA GLY A 92 7.12 -9.65 -6.39
C GLY A 92 5.76 -9.36 -6.99
N GLN A 93 4.74 -9.72 -6.25
CA GLN A 93 3.34 -9.52 -6.62
C GLN A 93 2.54 -9.05 -5.42
N VAL A 94 1.48 -8.29 -5.67
CA VAL A 94 0.59 -7.78 -4.64
C VAL A 94 -0.86 -7.93 -5.10
N SER A 95 -1.74 -8.26 -4.17
CA SER A 95 -3.17 -8.27 -4.40
C SER A 95 -3.85 -7.55 -3.25
N LEU A 96 -4.88 -6.79 -3.57
CA LEU A 96 -5.59 -5.94 -2.62
C LEU A 96 -7.09 -6.23 -2.69
N THR A 97 -7.75 -6.11 -1.54
CA THR A 97 -9.20 -6.08 -1.47
C THR A 97 -9.61 -5.15 -0.35
N HIS A 98 -10.77 -4.54 -0.48
CA HIS A 98 -11.30 -3.70 0.59
C HIS A 98 -12.82 -3.66 0.57
N ASP A 99 -13.37 -3.54 1.78
CA ASP A 99 -14.77 -3.31 2.02
C ASP A 99 -14.83 -2.43 3.29
N PHE A 100 -15.06 -2.98 4.48
CA PHE A 100 -14.83 -2.27 5.73
C PHE A 100 -13.36 -2.35 6.14
N ILE A 101 -12.69 -3.38 5.68
CA ILE A 101 -11.29 -3.67 5.96
C ILE A 101 -10.56 -3.66 4.64
N ALA A 102 -9.41 -3.01 4.60
CA ALA A 102 -8.48 -3.16 3.48
C ALA A 102 -7.55 -4.31 3.81
N SER A 103 -7.39 -5.25 2.88
CA SER A 103 -6.51 -6.40 3.03
C SER A 103 -5.54 -6.46 1.87
N ALA A 104 -4.32 -6.90 2.16
CA ALA A 104 -3.30 -7.05 1.14
C ALA A 104 -2.51 -8.31 1.36
N ILE A 105 -2.12 -8.94 0.26
CA ILE A 105 -1.18 -10.06 0.26
C ILE A 105 -0.03 -9.69 -0.66
N VAL A 106 1.19 -9.95 -0.20
CA VAL A 106 2.41 -9.72 -0.97
C VAL A 106 3.17 -11.03 -1.07
N LEU A 107 3.63 -11.33 -2.27
CA LEU A 107 4.39 -12.51 -2.58
C LEU A 107 5.73 -12.08 -3.18
N LEU A 108 6.82 -12.50 -2.55
CA LEU A 108 8.18 -12.17 -3.00
C LEU A 108 8.94 -13.43 -3.34
N ASP A 109 9.77 -13.35 -4.38
CA ASP A 109 10.74 -14.37 -4.74
C ASP A 109 12.11 -13.95 -4.26
N ASP A 110 12.84 -14.90 -3.71
CA ASP A 110 14.25 -14.69 -3.39
C ASP A 110 15.13 -14.96 -4.62
#